data_ecbecca09c754273211b3c4ce1234bb3
#
_entry.id   ecbecca09c754273211b3c4ce1234bb3
#
_cell.length_a   1.000
_cell.length_b   1.000
_cell.length_c   1.000
_cell.angle_alpha   90.00
_cell.angle_beta   90.00
_cell.angle_gamma   90.00
#
_symmetry.space_group_name_H-M   'P 1'
#
loop_
_entity.id
_entity.type
_entity.pdbx_description
1 polymer ?
#
loop_
_entity_poly.entity_id
_entity_poly.type
_entity_poly.pdbx_seq_one_letter_code
_entity_poly.pdbx_strand_id
1 'polypeptide(L)'
;NALFGHIAGTDEASFLDGKMIFLQGSPVLSKTSGGVKFGRLSGIVAHHVPSYLQSNRLPSWETNCIEDWETKVDAVVQETHAADLRLVSGIPSWVQMYFERLLDYTGKETVSEVFPNLSLFVHGGVAFGPYAERFKQLLGFDIPRVELYPASEGFLAYQDAPHVEGMLLNVNDGIFFEFIRADQYFEDHPPRYTAVSYTHLTLPTISRV
;
A
#
# COMPACT_ATOMS: atom_id res chain seq x y z
N ASN A 1 7.62 -2.42 9.62
CA ASN A 1 6.98 -2.22 10.94
C ASN A 1 5.46 -2.43 10.86
N ALA A 2 4.72 -1.81 9.90
CA ALA A 2 3.26 -1.97 9.77
C ALA A 2 2.81 -3.45 9.67
N LEU A 3 3.44 -4.25 8.81
CA LEU A 3 3.13 -5.68 8.69
C LEU A 3 3.47 -6.47 9.95
N PHE A 4 4.57 -6.14 10.64
CA PHE A 4 4.91 -6.77 11.92
C PHE A 4 3.95 -6.36 13.04
N GLY A 5 3.49 -5.12 13.06
CA GLY A 5 2.41 -4.68 13.96
C GLY A 5 1.12 -5.45 13.73
N HIS A 6 0.76 -5.66 12.46
CA HIS A 6 -0.39 -6.49 12.10
C HIS A 6 -0.22 -7.95 12.57
N ILE A 7 0.94 -8.56 12.33
CA ILE A 7 1.25 -9.92 12.81
C ILE A 7 1.13 -10.02 14.33
N ALA A 8 1.66 -9.06 15.06
CA ALA A 8 1.61 -9.06 16.52
C ALA A 8 0.19 -8.83 17.09
N GLY A 9 -0.67 -8.20 16.32
CA GLY A 9 -2.06 -7.89 16.70
C GLY A 9 -3.11 -8.90 16.24
N THR A 10 -2.72 -9.94 15.49
CA THR A 10 -3.64 -10.96 14.96
C THR A 10 -3.07 -12.35 15.15
N ASP A 11 -3.88 -13.26 15.68
CA ASP A 11 -3.48 -14.66 15.91
C ASP A 11 -3.37 -15.50 14.61
N GLU A 12 -3.81 -14.94 13.48
CA GLU A 12 -3.94 -15.66 12.20
C GLU A 12 -3.18 -14.99 11.03
N ALA A 13 -2.04 -14.36 11.28
CA ALA A 13 -1.29 -13.70 10.23
C ALA A 13 -0.55 -14.70 9.32
N SER A 14 -1.29 -15.33 8.39
CA SER A 14 -0.77 -16.35 7.48
C SER A 14 -0.31 -15.83 6.12
N PHE A 15 -0.25 -14.51 5.91
CA PHE A 15 0.07 -13.95 4.59
C PHE A 15 1.50 -14.26 4.11
N LEU A 16 2.42 -14.64 5.01
CA LEU A 16 3.78 -15.06 4.64
C LEU A 16 3.84 -16.50 4.10
N ASP A 17 2.80 -17.30 4.31
CA ASP A 17 2.78 -18.72 3.90
C ASP A 17 2.43 -18.91 2.41
N GLY A 18 2.01 -17.84 1.73
CA GLY A 18 1.62 -17.89 0.33
C GLY A 18 2.19 -16.74 -0.50
N LYS A 19 1.50 -16.38 -1.57
CA LYS A 19 1.93 -15.34 -2.49
C LYS A 19 1.41 -13.96 -2.09
N MET A 20 2.19 -12.94 -2.43
CA MET A 20 1.88 -11.54 -2.21
C MET A 20 1.94 -10.78 -3.53
N ILE A 21 0.88 -10.07 -3.90
CA ILE A 21 0.86 -9.20 -5.07
C ILE A 21 1.14 -7.76 -4.66
N PHE A 22 2.07 -7.12 -5.38
CA PHE A 22 2.36 -5.69 -5.26
C PHE A 22 2.04 -4.99 -6.59
N LEU A 23 0.86 -4.37 -6.65
CA LEU A 23 0.44 -3.58 -7.80
C LEU A 23 1.07 -2.18 -7.73
N GLN A 24 2.07 -1.97 -8.56
CA GLN A 24 2.88 -0.74 -8.60
C GLN A 24 3.23 -0.35 -10.03
N GLY A 25 3.68 0.89 -10.21
CA GLY A 25 4.23 1.33 -11.49
C GLY A 25 5.45 0.52 -11.91
N SER A 26 5.86 0.66 -13.19
CA SER A 26 7.04 -0.03 -13.72
C SER A 26 8.29 0.24 -12.86
N PRO A 27 9.07 -0.81 -12.49
CA PRO A 27 10.31 -0.67 -11.73
C PRO A 27 11.50 -0.25 -12.58
N VAL A 28 11.30 0.00 -13.86
CA VAL A 28 12.38 0.42 -14.77
C VAL A 28 12.94 1.77 -14.32
N LEU A 29 14.26 1.84 -14.18
CA LEU A 29 14.98 3.04 -13.79
C LEU A 29 15.67 3.66 -15.00
N SER A 30 15.52 4.96 -15.16
CA SER A 30 16.27 5.77 -16.12
C SER A 30 17.65 6.16 -15.54
N LYS A 31 18.55 6.67 -16.40
CA LYS A 31 19.83 7.20 -15.98
C LYS A 31 20.02 8.62 -16.51
N THR A 32 20.59 9.48 -15.68
CA THR A 32 21.07 10.80 -16.12
C THR A 32 22.31 10.65 -17.01
N SER A 33 22.73 11.73 -17.68
CA SER A 33 23.99 11.78 -18.44
C SER A 33 25.21 11.48 -17.57
N GLY A 34 25.16 11.79 -16.27
CA GLY A 34 26.18 11.45 -15.29
C GLY A 34 26.10 10.05 -14.70
N GLY A 35 25.18 9.18 -15.19
CA GLY A 35 25.04 7.79 -14.77
C GLY A 35 24.19 7.57 -13.50
N VAL A 36 23.65 8.62 -12.89
CA VAL A 36 22.78 8.51 -11.71
C VAL A 36 21.43 7.90 -12.10
N LYS A 37 21.06 6.83 -11.43
CA LYS A 37 19.75 6.19 -11.63
C LYS A 37 18.64 7.02 -10.98
N PHE A 38 17.53 7.15 -11.66
CA PHE A 38 16.32 7.79 -11.13
C PHE A 38 15.06 7.10 -11.62
N GLY A 39 13.98 7.22 -10.87
CA GLY A 39 12.68 6.59 -11.19
C GLY A 39 11.65 6.85 -10.10
N ARG A 40 10.50 6.22 -10.24
CA ARG A 40 9.46 6.26 -9.21
C ARG A 40 9.94 5.57 -7.94
N LEU A 41 9.55 6.06 -6.76
CA LEU A 41 9.96 5.48 -5.48
C LEU A 41 9.61 3.98 -5.39
N SER A 42 8.41 3.57 -5.79
CA SER A 42 8.00 2.17 -5.83
C SER A 42 8.91 1.31 -6.72
N GLY A 43 9.36 1.88 -7.84
CA GLY A 43 10.33 1.23 -8.72
C GLY A 43 11.69 1.06 -8.06
N ILE A 44 12.19 2.09 -7.40
CA ILE A 44 13.47 2.02 -6.65
C ILE A 44 13.38 0.95 -5.56
N VAL A 45 12.32 0.97 -4.75
CA VAL A 45 12.10 0.00 -3.68
C VAL A 45 12.03 -1.44 -4.21
N ALA A 46 11.47 -1.64 -5.41
CA ALA A 46 11.39 -2.96 -6.03
C ALA A 46 12.76 -3.64 -6.23
N HIS A 47 13.83 -2.85 -6.38
CA HIS A 47 15.21 -3.37 -6.49
C HIS A 47 15.84 -3.74 -5.13
N HIS A 48 15.22 -3.36 -4.01
CA HIS A 48 15.76 -3.54 -2.66
C HIS A 48 14.94 -4.52 -1.81
N VAL A 49 14.05 -5.30 -2.43
CA VAL A 49 13.27 -6.31 -1.71
C VAL A 49 14.20 -7.41 -1.17
N PRO A 50 14.12 -7.74 0.13
CA PRO A 50 14.90 -8.82 0.71
C PRO A 50 14.73 -10.15 -0.02
N SER A 51 15.81 -10.92 -0.16
CA SER A 51 15.81 -12.16 -0.95
C SER A 51 14.80 -13.21 -0.43
N TYR A 52 14.58 -13.25 0.88
CA TYR A 52 13.62 -14.19 1.49
C TYR A 52 12.14 -13.88 1.14
N LEU A 53 11.84 -12.68 0.68
CA LEU A 53 10.49 -12.30 0.22
C LEU A 53 10.31 -12.44 -1.30
N GLN A 54 11.40 -12.58 -2.05
CA GLN A 54 11.32 -12.58 -3.52
C GLN A 54 10.55 -13.79 -4.08
N SER A 55 10.67 -14.95 -3.44
CA SER A 55 9.97 -16.17 -3.87
C SER A 55 8.46 -16.11 -3.73
N ASN A 56 7.96 -15.26 -2.81
CA ASN A 56 6.54 -15.12 -2.51
C ASN A 56 5.91 -13.91 -3.21
N ARG A 57 6.72 -13.14 -3.94
CA ARG A 57 6.29 -11.89 -4.56
C ARG A 57 5.77 -12.12 -5.97
N LEU A 58 4.65 -11.46 -6.28
CA LEU A 58 4.02 -11.35 -7.59
C LEU A 58 3.74 -9.87 -7.92
N PRO A 59 3.56 -9.49 -9.18
CA PRO A 59 3.87 -10.30 -10.35
C PRO A 59 5.37 -10.48 -10.56
N SER A 60 5.74 -11.25 -11.58
CA SER A 60 7.13 -11.40 -12.04
C SER A 60 7.76 -10.05 -12.40
N TRP A 61 9.09 -10.03 -12.51
CA TRP A 61 9.79 -8.81 -12.93
C TRP A 61 9.39 -8.36 -14.33
N GLU A 62 9.25 -9.29 -15.25
CA GLU A 62 8.87 -9.05 -16.65
C GLU A 62 7.50 -8.41 -16.73
N THR A 63 6.51 -8.98 -16.07
CA THR A 63 5.14 -8.43 -15.99
C THR A 63 5.14 -7.06 -15.31
N ASN A 64 5.96 -6.88 -14.28
CA ASN A 64 6.05 -5.60 -13.57
C ASN A 64 6.66 -4.48 -14.42
N CYS A 65 7.51 -4.80 -15.40
CA CYS A 65 8.11 -3.84 -16.32
C CYS A 65 7.16 -3.33 -17.40
N ILE A 66 5.98 -3.93 -17.60
CA ILE A 66 4.96 -3.43 -18.53
C ILE A 66 4.54 -2.03 -18.07
N GLU A 67 4.64 -1.05 -18.98
CA GLU A 67 4.34 0.35 -18.65
C GLU A 67 2.85 0.69 -18.83
N ASP A 68 2.23 0.15 -19.89
CA ASP A 68 0.80 0.31 -20.12
C ASP A 68 0.01 -0.45 -19.06
N TRP A 69 -0.82 0.30 -18.33
CA TRP A 69 -1.49 -0.23 -17.13
C TRP A 69 -2.53 -1.30 -17.46
N GLU A 70 -3.31 -1.14 -18.52
CA GLU A 70 -4.35 -2.10 -18.88
C GLU A 70 -3.72 -3.43 -19.33
N THR A 71 -2.72 -3.36 -20.21
CA THR A 71 -1.93 -4.54 -20.63
C THR A 71 -1.26 -5.22 -19.44
N LYS A 72 -0.74 -4.43 -18.50
CA LYS A 72 -0.12 -4.95 -17.28
C LYS A 72 -1.11 -5.69 -16.41
N VAL A 73 -2.30 -5.13 -16.18
CA VAL A 73 -3.32 -5.78 -15.34
C VAL A 73 -3.75 -7.11 -15.94
N ASP A 74 -3.95 -7.19 -17.25
CA ASP A 74 -4.30 -8.43 -17.93
C ASP A 74 -3.18 -9.49 -17.79
N ALA A 75 -1.92 -9.08 -17.93
CA ALA A 75 -0.77 -9.98 -17.69
C ALA A 75 -0.67 -10.43 -16.24
N VAL A 76 -0.92 -9.54 -15.27
CA VAL A 76 -0.96 -9.90 -13.85
C VAL A 76 -2.06 -10.91 -13.56
N VAL A 77 -3.26 -10.74 -14.12
CA VAL A 77 -4.35 -11.71 -13.96
C VAL A 77 -3.97 -13.07 -14.50
N GLN A 78 -3.42 -13.14 -15.73
CA GLN A 78 -2.97 -14.40 -16.33
C GLN A 78 -1.91 -15.11 -15.49
N GLU A 79 -0.99 -14.36 -14.89
CA GLU A 79 0.10 -14.91 -14.07
C GLU A 79 -0.40 -15.39 -12.70
N THR A 80 -1.44 -14.75 -12.15
CA THR A 80 -1.74 -14.90 -10.70
C THR A 80 -3.02 -15.64 -10.39
N HIS A 81 -3.94 -15.83 -11.36
CA HIS A 81 -5.28 -16.38 -11.11
C HIS A 81 -5.31 -17.77 -10.44
N ALA A 82 -4.24 -18.55 -10.54
CA ALA A 82 -4.11 -19.86 -9.92
C ALA A 82 -3.16 -19.88 -8.69
N ALA A 83 -2.69 -18.71 -8.24
CA ALA A 83 -1.77 -18.62 -7.12
C ALA A 83 -2.51 -18.72 -5.76
N ASP A 84 -1.83 -19.23 -4.73
CA ASP A 84 -2.27 -19.09 -3.33
C ASP A 84 -1.98 -17.67 -2.85
N LEU A 85 -2.84 -16.71 -3.26
CA LEU A 85 -2.70 -15.32 -2.91
C LEU A 85 -3.22 -15.06 -1.50
N ARG A 86 -2.39 -14.43 -0.65
CA ARG A 86 -2.72 -14.13 0.73
C ARG A 86 -2.65 -12.64 1.08
N LEU A 87 -1.85 -11.89 0.34
CA LEU A 87 -1.74 -10.45 0.51
C LEU A 87 -1.82 -9.74 -0.83
N VAL A 88 -2.60 -8.69 -0.90
CA VAL A 88 -2.57 -7.73 -2.01
C VAL A 88 -2.14 -6.36 -1.51
N SER A 89 -1.27 -5.69 -2.25
CA SER A 89 -0.84 -4.33 -1.95
C SER A 89 -0.92 -3.45 -3.19
N GLY A 90 -1.48 -2.25 -3.02
CA GLY A 90 -1.59 -1.28 -4.10
C GLY A 90 -2.55 -0.13 -3.78
N ILE A 91 -2.59 0.84 -4.66
CA ILE A 91 -3.58 1.91 -4.60
C ILE A 91 -4.98 1.29 -4.82
N PRO A 92 -6.00 1.66 -4.02
CA PRO A 92 -7.33 1.05 -4.11
C PRO A 92 -7.92 0.98 -5.52
N SER A 93 -7.79 2.03 -6.33
CA SER A 93 -8.28 2.03 -7.71
C SER A 93 -7.61 0.97 -8.60
N TRP A 94 -6.31 0.73 -8.41
CA TRP A 94 -5.58 -0.28 -9.18
C TRP A 94 -5.94 -1.70 -8.76
N VAL A 95 -6.09 -1.91 -7.46
CA VAL A 95 -6.52 -3.21 -6.90
C VAL A 95 -7.96 -3.51 -7.30
N GLN A 96 -8.85 -2.51 -7.31
CA GLN A 96 -10.21 -2.67 -7.82
C GLN A 96 -10.21 -3.15 -9.28
N MET A 97 -9.48 -2.46 -10.16
CA MET A 97 -9.37 -2.84 -11.56
C MET A 97 -8.82 -4.26 -11.74
N TYR A 98 -7.81 -4.63 -10.95
CA TYR A 98 -7.27 -5.99 -10.96
C TYR A 98 -8.32 -7.02 -10.55
N PHE A 99 -9.09 -6.78 -9.50
CA PHE A 99 -10.15 -7.69 -9.07
C PHE A 99 -11.27 -7.81 -10.10
N GLU A 100 -11.69 -6.71 -10.70
CA GLU A 100 -12.70 -6.72 -11.76
C GLU A 100 -12.23 -7.55 -12.96
N ARG A 101 -11.00 -7.32 -13.46
CA ARG A 101 -10.41 -8.11 -14.54
C ARG A 101 -10.21 -9.59 -14.19
N LEU A 102 -9.85 -9.89 -12.94
CA LEU A 102 -9.72 -11.26 -12.43
C LEU A 102 -11.05 -12.01 -12.48
N LEU A 103 -12.14 -11.37 -12.03
CA LEU A 103 -13.47 -11.96 -12.05
C LEU A 103 -13.98 -12.18 -13.49
N ASP A 104 -13.77 -11.20 -14.36
CA ASP A 104 -14.08 -11.34 -15.80
C ASP A 104 -13.32 -12.50 -16.45
N TYR A 105 -12.03 -12.65 -16.12
CA TYR A 105 -11.17 -13.71 -16.66
C TYR A 105 -11.55 -15.10 -16.14
N THR A 106 -11.88 -15.21 -14.85
CA THR A 106 -12.14 -16.50 -14.19
C THR A 106 -13.61 -16.92 -14.27
N GLY A 107 -14.52 -16.00 -14.58
CA GLY A 107 -15.96 -16.22 -14.55
C GLY A 107 -16.53 -16.45 -13.15
N LYS A 108 -15.80 -16.05 -12.10
CA LYS A 108 -16.23 -16.16 -10.71
C LYS A 108 -17.02 -14.93 -10.27
N GLU A 109 -17.85 -15.09 -9.24
CA GLU A 109 -18.67 -13.99 -8.71
C GLU A 109 -17.90 -13.14 -7.70
N THR A 110 -17.00 -13.75 -6.92
CA THR A 110 -16.21 -13.07 -5.91
C THR A 110 -14.74 -13.47 -5.93
N VAL A 111 -13.89 -12.56 -5.47
CA VAL A 111 -12.44 -12.80 -5.35
C VAL A 111 -12.13 -13.90 -4.34
N SER A 112 -12.95 -14.08 -3.31
CA SER A 112 -12.79 -15.18 -2.34
C SER A 112 -12.96 -16.58 -2.97
N GLU A 113 -13.70 -16.70 -4.06
CA GLU A 113 -13.79 -17.96 -4.82
C GLU A 113 -12.51 -18.27 -5.61
N VAL A 114 -11.77 -17.23 -6.00
CA VAL A 114 -10.48 -17.38 -6.69
C VAL A 114 -9.34 -17.52 -5.67
N PHE A 115 -9.35 -16.69 -4.64
CA PHE A 115 -8.30 -16.63 -3.61
C PHE A 115 -8.89 -16.85 -2.21
N PRO A 116 -9.19 -18.10 -1.84
CA PRO A 116 -9.85 -18.40 -0.55
C PRO A 116 -8.99 -18.05 0.68
N ASN A 117 -7.68 -17.91 0.50
CA ASN A 117 -6.75 -17.59 1.57
C ASN A 117 -6.33 -16.11 1.59
N LEU A 118 -6.93 -15.25 0.77
CA LEU A 118 -6.64 -13.82 0.77
C LEU A 118 -7.07 -13.20 2.10
N SER A 119 -6.13 -12.70 2.88
CA SER A 119 -6.32 -12.30 4.27
C SER A 119 -5.93 -10.87 4.59
N LEU A 120 -5.18 -10.18 3.72
CA LEU A 120 -4.71 -8.83 3.99
C LEU A 120 -4.65 -7.95 2.75
N PHE A 121 -5.17 -6.74 2.89
CA PHE A 121 -5.02 -5.65 1.92
C PHE A 121 -4.17 -4.53 2.49
N VAL A 122 -3.04 -4.25 1.85
CA VAL A 122 -2.14 -3.13 2.20
C VAL A 122 -2.32 -2.02 1.18
N HIS A 123 -2.78 -0.86 1.62
CA HIS A 123 -3.10 0.24 0.72
C HIS A 123 -2.54 1.59 1.20
N GLY A 124 -2.61 2.58 0.33
CA GLY A 124 -2.23 3.95 0.62
C GLY A 124 -2.39 4.84 -0.61
N GLY A 125 -1.98 6.08 -0.47
CA GLY A 125 -2.02 7.09 -1.55
C GLY A 125 -3.37 7.79 -1.72
N VAL A 126 -4.48 7.16 -1.34
CA VAL A 126 -5.83 7.75 -1.35
C VAL A 126 -6.66 7.20 -0.19
N ALA A 127 -7.65 7.96 0.27
CA ALA A 127 -8.58 7.51 1.30
C ALA A 127 -9.37 6.28 0.80
N PHE A 128 -9.49 5.26 1.63
CA PHE A 128 -10.18 4.01 1.26
C PHE A 128 -11.71 4.11 1.27
N GLY A 129 -12.27 5.03 2.09
CA GLY A 129 -13.73 5.14 2.28
C GLY A 129 -14.58 5.04 1.00
N PRO A 130 -14.26 5.78 -0.08
CA PRO A 130 -15.00 5.71 -1.34
C PRO A 130 -15.01 4.32 -2.02
N TYR A 131 -14.06 3.48 -1.72
CA TYR A 131 -13.88 2.14 -2.31
C TYR A 131 -14.47 1.01 -1.45
N ALA A 132 -14.74 1.26 -0.17
CA ALA A 132 -15.06 0.23 0.81
C ALA A 132 -16.21 -0.70 0.39
N GLU A 133 -17.34 -0.11 -0.04
CA GLU A 133 -18.51 -0.90 -0.43
C GLU A 133 -18.24 -1.73 -1.71
N ARG A 134 -17.55 -1.14 -2.67
CA ARG A 134 -17.19 -1.86 -3.90
C ARG A 134 -16.23 -3.02 -3.63
N PHE A 135 -15.25 -2.82 -2.76
CA PHE A 135 -14.34 -3.90 -2.35
C PHE A 135 -15.06 -5.02 -1.64
N LYS A 136 -16.01 -4.71 -0.74
CA LYS A 136 -16.83 -5.72 -0.08
C LYS A 136 -17.64 -6.56 -1.07
N GLN A 137 -18.21 -5.94 -2.09
CA GLN A 137 -18.92 -6.64 -3.16
C GLN A 137 -17.98 -7.55 -3.97
N LEU A 138 -16.83 -7.02 -4.42
CA LEU A 138 -15.85 -7.77 -5.20
C LEU A 138 -15.24 -8.94 -4.43
N LEU A 139 -14.93 -8.73 -3.16
CA LEU A 139 -14.29 -9.74 -2.30
C LEU A 139 -15.30 -10.78 -1.81
N GLY A 140 -16.54 -10.38 -1.53
CA GLY A 140 -17.55 -11.20 -0.86
C GLY A 140 -17.43 -11.17 0.68
N PHE A 141 -16.45 -10.44 1.24
CA PHE A 141 -16.22 -10.29 2.67
C PHE A 141 -15.50 -8.99 3.00
N ASP A 142 -15.42 -8.65 4.28
CA ASP A 142 -14.64 -7.51 4.77
C ASP A 142 -13.20 -7.94 5.03
N ILE A 143 -12.27 -7.48 4.19
CA ILE A 143 -10.86 -7.84 4.31
C ILE A 143 -10.14 -6.97 5.35
N PRO A 144 -9.32 -7.56 6.24
CA PRO A 144 -8.39 -6.81 7.08
C PRO A 144 -7.49 -5.89 6.24
N ARG A 145 -7.29 -4.66 6.72
CA ARG A 145 -6.53 -3.64 5.98
C ARG A 145 -5.43 -3.02 6.83
N VAL A 146 -4.36 -2.64 6.14
CA VAL A 146 -3.30 -1.78 6.70
C VAL A 146 -3.11 -0.59 5.78
N GLU A 147 -3.31 0.59 6.32
CA GLU A 147 -3.12 1.84 5.59
C GLU A 147 -1.68 2.36 5.76
N LEU A 148 -1.10 2.83 4.66
CA LEU A 148 0.25 3.38 4.58
C LEU A 148 0.20 4.78 3.98
N TYR A 149 1.07 5.65 4.47
CA TYR A 149 1.27 6.99 3.91
C TYR A 149 2.72 7.15 3.42
N PRO A 150 3.09 6.54 2.28
CA PRO A 150 4.36 6.78 1.63
C PRO A 150 4.29 8.05 0.77
N ALA A 151 5.40 8.79 0.73
CA ALA A 151 5.62 9.90 -0.18
C ALA A 151 7.04 9.80 -0.77
N SER A 152 7.32 10.58 -1.84
CA SER A 152 8.67 10.60 -2.41
C SER A 152 9.71 11.15 -1.44
N GLU A 153 9.27 12.00 -0.52
CA GLU A 153 10.07 12.63 0.53
C GLU A 153 10.40 11.66 1.66
N GLY A 154 9.59 10.62 1.85
CA GLY A 154 9.81 9.62 2.88
C GLY A 154 8.56 8.83 3.24
N PHE A 155 8.71 7.86 4.14
CA PHE A 155 7.61 7.06 4.66
C PHE A 155 7.03 7.78 5.89
N LEU A 156 5.93 8.53 5.70
CA LEU A 156 5.44 9.50 6.68
C LEU A 156 4.69 8.87 7.85
N ALA A 157 3.78 7.93 7.55
CA ALA A 157 2.95 7.30 8.56
C ALA A 157 2.47 5.91 8.11
N TYR A 158 2.03 5.10 9.06
CA TYR A 158 1.43 3.80 8.79
C TYR A 158 0.48 3.39 9.92
N GLN A 159 -0.50 2.58 9.61
CA GLN A 159 -1.36 1.94 10.61
C GLN A 159 -0.55 0.86 11.31
N ASP A 160 -0.35 0.99 12.61
CA ASP A 160 0.51 0.13 13.44
C ASP A 160 -0.27 -0.95 14.20
N ALA A 161 -1.59 -0.79 14.32
CA ALA A 161 -2.45 -1.75 14.97
C ALA A 161 -3.76 -1.97 14.19
N PRO A 162 -4.26 -3.22 14.10
CA PRO A 162 -5.57 -3.50 13.53
C PRO A 162 -6.67 -2.81 14.34
N HIS A 163 -7.71 -2.38 13.67
CA HIS A 163 -8.90 -1.74 14.28
C HIS A 163 -8.67 -0.36 14.95
N VAL A 164 -7.48 0.20 14.86
CA VAL A 164 -7.21 1.57 15.31
C VAL A 164 -7.41 2.54 14.14
N GLU A 165 -8.26 3.54 14.35
CA GLU A 165 -8.41 4.62 13.36
C GLU A 165 -7.19 5.53 13.42
N GLY A 166 -6.66 5.86 12.22
CA GLY A 166 -5.50 6.71 12.07
C GLY A 166 -4.20 5.94 11.86
N MET A 167 -3.13 6.69 11.65
CA MET A 167 -1.80 6.17 11.38
C MET A 167 -0.79 6.72 12.37
N LEU A 168 0.15 5.90 12.78
CA LEU A 168 1.31 6.32 13.56
C LEU A 168 2.25 7.14 12.67
N LEU A 169 2.52 8.38 13.08
CA LEU A 169 3.49 9.25 12.41
C LEU A 169 4.93 8.77 12.69
N ASN A 170 5.73 8.67 11.66
CA ASN A 170 7.09 8.15 11.72
C ASN A 170 8.12 9.25 12.04
N VAL A 171 8.12 9.73 13.27
CA VAL A 171 8.89 10.92 13.70
C VAL A 171 10.40 10.68 13.84
N ASN A 172 10.87 9.43 13.80
CA ASN A 172 12.27 9.07 14.08
C ASN A 172 13.07 8.60 12.85
N ASP A 173 12.51 8.71 11.65
CA ASP A 173 13.11 8.18 10.40
C ASP A 173 13.83 9.26 9.57
N GLY A 174 14.40 10.27 10.23
CA GLY A 174 15.19 11.31 9.57
C GLY A 174 14.36 12.36 8.83
N ILE A 175 13.05 12.40 9.05
CA ILE A 175 12.15 13.41 8.52
C ILE A 175 11.89 14.47 9.59
N PHE A 176 12.11 15.74 9.24
CA PHE A 176 11.77 16.86 10.10
C PHE A 176 10.32 17.29 9.84
N PHE A 177 9.46 17.22 10.85
CA PHE A 177 8.06 17.57 10.74
C PHE A 177 7.79 18.94 11.36
N GLU A 178 7.17 19.82 10.58
CA GLU A 178 6.54 21.05 11.06
C GLU A 178 5.03 20.94 10.87
N PHE A 179 4.27 21.39 11.86
CA PHE A 179 2.82 21.36 11.86
C PHE A 179 2.27 22.77 11.91
N ILE A 180 1.22 23.02 11.15
CA ILE A 180 0.40 24.22 11.21
C ILE A 180 -1.01 23.76 11.59
N ARG A 181 -1.64 24.45 12.52
CA ARG A 181 -3.03 24.16 12.86
C ARG A 181 -3.94 24.43 11.64
N ALA A 182 -4.90 23.56 11.40
CA ALA A 182 -5.77 23.65 10.24
C ALA A 182 -6.57 24.98 10.19
N ASP A 183 -6.99 25.48 11.37
CA ASP A 183 -7.68 26.76 11.52
C ASP A 183 -6.79 27.99 11.26
N GLN A 184 -5.48 27.84 11.30
CA GLN A 184 -4.48 28.91 11.08
C GLN A 184 -3.76 28.79 9.74
N TYR A 185 -4.03 27.75 8.98
CA TYR A 185 -3.26 27.44 7.76
C TYR A 185 -3.29 28.58 6.71
N PHE A 186 -4.41 29.32 6.63
CA PHE A 186 -4.58 30.40 5.66
C PHE A 186 -4.24 31.79 6.21
N GLU A 187 -3.65 31.91 7.41
CA GLU A 187 -3.13 33.16 7.94
C GLU A 187 -1.85 33.57 7.18
N ASP A 188 -1.54 34.88 7.12
CA ASP A 188 -0.36 35.39 6.42
C ASP A 188 0.97 34.82 7.00
N HIS A 189 1.03 34.57 8.31
CA HIS A 189 2.18 34.03 9.01
C HIS A 189 1.75 33.00 10.07
N PRO A 190 1.29 31.80 9.65
CA PRO A 190 0.81 30.82 10.61
C PRO A 190 1.95 30.31 11.49
N PRO A 191 1.74 30.19 12.82
CA PRO A 191 2.73 29.63 13.70
C PRO A 191 3.02 28.17 13.32
N ARG A 192 4.31 27.82 13.29
CA ARG A 192 4.76 26.46 13.02
C ARG A 192 5.18 25.75 14.30
N TYR A 193 4.82 24.50 14.42
CA TYR A 193 5.08 23.70 15.60
C TYR A 193 5.88 22.47 15.18
N THR A 194 6.93 22.13 15.92
CA THR A 194 7.72 20.93 15.68
C THR A 194 7.27 19.79 16.59
N ALA A 195 7.49 18.55 16.19
CA ALA A 195 7.14 17.38 16.99
C ALA A 195 7.79 17.40 18.39
N VAL A 196 8.99 17.96 18.51
CA VAL A 196 9.73 18.09 19.80
C VAL A 196 9.08 19.10 20.76
N SER A 197 8.41 20.12 20.23
CA SER A 197 7.76 21.17 21.03
C SER A 197 6.44 20.70 21.68
N TYR A 198 5.95 19.53 21.33
CA TYR A 198 4.62 19.06 21.68
C TYR A 198 4.59 17.64 22.26
N THR A 199 5.60 17.28 23.03
CA THR A 199 5.63 15.99 23.78
C THR A 199 4.47 15.81 24.77
N HIS A 200 3.64 16.84 24.98
CA HIS A 200 2.47 16.82 25.88
C HIS A 200 1.13 17.05 25.17
N LEU A 201 1.13 17.31 23.87
CA LEU A 201 -0.10 17.34 23.11
C LEU A 201 -0.27 15.98 22.44
N THR A 202 -1.30 15.27 22.83
CA THR A 202 -1.88 14.25 21.93
C THR A 202 -2.13 14.97 20.61
N LEU A 203 -1.32 14.68 19.59
CA LEU A 203 -1.64 15.11 18.24
C LEU A 203 -3.07 14.65 18.00
N PRO A 204 -4.01 15.55 17.67
CA PRO A 204 -5.32 15.11 17.27
C PRO A 204 -5.04 14.09 16.16
N THR A 205 -5.57 12.91 16.31
CA THR A 205 -5.52 11.84 15.31
C THR A 205 -5.65 12.53 13.97
N ILE A 206 -4.65 12.43 13.10
CA ILE A 206 -4.73 13.04 11.78
C ILE A 206 -5.85 12.27 11.09
N SER A 207 -7.06 12.66 11.43
CA SER A 207 -8.23 12.21 10.75
C SER A 207 -8.24 12.92 9.41
N ARG A 208 -7.69 12.19 8.44
CA ARG A 208 -8.04 12.28 7.04
C ARG A 208 -7.87 13.64 6.37
N VAL A 209 -6.80 13.79 5.61
CA VAL A 209 -6.91 14.47 4.32
C VAL A 209 -7.42 13.47 3.31
#